data_be5675bec27d54dff3bd0cf8bb4b0305
#
_entry.id   be5675bec27d54dff3bd0cf8bb4b0305
#
_cell.length_a   1.000
_cell.length_b   1.000
_cell.length_c   1.000
_cell.angle_alpha   90.00
_cell.angle_beta   90.00
_cell.angle_gamma   90.00
#
_symmetry.space_group_name_H-M   'P 1'
#
loop_
_entity.id
_entity.type
_entity.pdbx_description
1 polymer ?
#
loop_
_entity_poly.entity_id
_entity_poly.type
_entity_poly.pdbx_seq_one_letter_code
_entity_poly.pdbx_strand_id
1 'polypeptide(L)'
;MTRSLEKSEEKTTRRAWMWRCLAAGSATLAGCASGSLLDASTRKNRAQWEFHQRFLASGAGFRYHPYGGQGRPWTAKMEQAWQGHRRDPRVGYVVKNLRTGYTLAEFQANRVFFGGSMPKPAIAAILLERRQGRLSYEEFMHIVKVCDKSENSSWAALHSRVTPADEAAFRSKYRLPAVNVLGNMLTPRFIADFYGRCVNYQFDYGGELLLEAMRRDQYGFGRLYLPRHITYVGGKTGNYGEWDLESLFFYSRSTPYAIVLFTRGHFAPGKHNWQLGAMMGGLFREYCA
;
A
#
# COMPACT_ATOMS: atom_id res chain seq x y z
N MET A 1 18.78 30.03 22.74
CA MET A 1 19.16 30.00 21.31
C MET A 1 19.57 28.63 20.78
N THR A 2 19.60 27.57 21.58
CA THR A 2 20.10 26.21 21.24
C THR A 2 19.05 25.22 20.71
N ARG A 3 17.74 25.47 20.88
CA ARG A 3 16.68 24.53 20.42
C ARG A 3 16.30 24.65 18.92
N SER A 4 16.78 25.68 18.23
CA SER A 4 16.45 25.89 16.80
C SER A 4 17.39 25.15 15.85
N LEU A 5 18.62 24.87 16.27
CA LEU A 5 19.63 24.19 15.44
C LEU A 5 19.43 22.69 15.37
N GLU A 6 19.00 22.04 16.46
CA GLU A 6 18.75 20.59 16.48
C GLU A 6 17.60 20.16 15.53
N LYS A 7 16.56 20.99 15.37
CA LYS A 7 15.45 20.71 14.43
C LYS A 7 15.84 20.83 12.96
N SER A 8 16.89 21.59 12.64
CA SER A 8 17.40 21.75 11.28
C SER A 8 18.24 20.54 10.87
N GLU A 9 19.08 20.03 11.75
CA GLU A 9 19.92 18.86 11.48
C GLU A 9 19.09 17.57 11.34
N GLU A 10 18.03 17.40 12.13
CA GLU A 10 17.15 16.24 12.05
C GLU A 10 16.37 16.17 10.72
N LYS A 11 16.00 17.31 10.13
CA LYS A 11 15.36 17.36 8.79
C LYS A 11 16.35 17.03 7.67
N THR A 12 17.61 17.41 7.81
CA THR A 12 18.64 17.16 6.81
C THR A 12 19.08 15.69 6.82
N THR A 13 19.18 15.09 8.00
CA THR A 13 19.51 13.65 8.15
C THR A 13 18.41 12.73 7.63
N ARG A 14 17.13 13.08 7.82
CA ARG A 14 16.00 12.28 7.28
C ARG A 14 15.91 12.32 5.77
N ARG A 15 16.20 13.45 5.13
CA ARG A 15 16.31 13.55 3.67
C ARG A 15 17.51 12.78 3.12
N ALA A 16 18.66 12.89 3.75
CA ALA A 16 19.87 12.18 3.37
C ALA A 16 19.73 10.65 3.55
N TRP A 17 19.00 10.19 4.56
CA TRP A 17 18.73 8.77 4.77
C TRP A 17 17.79 8.17 3.72
N MET A 18 16.76 8.93 3.31
CA MET A 18 15.86 8.53 2.22
C MET A 18 16.60 8.36 0.89
N TRP A 19 17.56 9.25 0.59
CA TRP A 19 18.43 9.14 -0.59
C TRP A 19 19.46 8.02 -0.47
N ARG A 20 19.98 7.74 0.72
CA ARG A 20 20.94 6.63 0.96
C ARG A 20 20.26 5.27 0.87
N CYS A 21 19.00 5.11 1.29
CA CYS A 21 18.25 3.86 1.10
C CYS A 21 17.93 3.59 -0.39
N LEU A 22 17.70 4.65 -1.18
CA LEU A 22 17.56 4.53 -2.64
C LEU A 22 18.90 4.23 -3.35
N ALA A 23 20.02 4.78 -2.84
CA ALA A 23 21.35 4.58 -3.41
C ALA A 23 22.00 3.25 -2.99
N ALA A 24 21.75 2.75 -1.76
CA ALA A 24 22.35 1.50 -1.27
C ALA A 24 21.73 0.24 -1.90
N GLY A 25 20.55 0.34 -2.53
CA GLY A 25 19.97 -0.75 -3.32
C GLY A 25 20.64 -0.96 -4.68
N SER A 26 21.49 -0.03 -5.12
CA SER A 26 22.11 -0.04 -6.45
C SER A 26 23.57 -0.52 -6.46
N ALA A 27 24.20 -0.73 -5.31
CA ALA A 27 25.67 -0.87 -5.22
C ALA A 27 26.21 -2.30 -5.00
N THR A 28 25.38 -3.35 -4.99
CA THR A 28 25.86 -4.72 -4.72
C THR A 28 25.48 -5.77 -5.77
N LEU A 29 25.43 -5.39 -7.06
CA LEU A 29 25.39 -6.34 -8.17
C LEU A 29 26.31 -5.88 -9.31
N ALA A 30 27.57 -5.62 -8.98
CA ALA A 30 28.65 -5.51 -9.96
C ALA A 30 29.32 -6.88 -10.12
N GLY A 31 28.88 -7.65 -11.10
CA GLY A 31 29.51 -8.89 -11.50
C GLY A 31 28.68 -9.76 -12.40
N CYS A 32 28.80 -9.55 -13.70
CA CYS A 32 28.49 -10.38 -14.85
C CYS A 32 27.49 -9.75 -15.84
N ALA A 33 28.01 -9.51 -17.00
CA ALA A 33 27.44 -9.09 -18.30
C ALA A 33 25.94 -9.32 -18.57
N SER A 34 25.08 -8.50 -17.96
CA SER A 34 23.68 -8.32 -18.35
C SER A 34 23.23 -6.86 -18.17
N GLY A 35 24.17 -5.92 -18.32
CA GLY A 35 24.00 -4.51 -17.97
C GLY A 35 22.98 -3.70 -18.80
N SER A 36 22.45 -4.21 -19.92
CA SER A 36 21.62 -3.37 -20.80
C SER A 36 20.13 -3.35 -20.49
N LEU A 37 19.55 -4.45 -19.98
CA LEU A 37 18.11 -4.54 -19.72
C LEU A 37 17.70 -3.92 -18.37
N LEU A 38 18.51 -4.13 -17.31
CA LEU A 38 18.30 -3.51 -16.01
C LEU A 38 18.46 -1.99 -16.07
N ASP A 39 19.44 -1.52 -16.84
CA ASP A 39 19.73 -0.11 -17.02
C ASP A 39 18.61 0.63 -17.78
N ALA A 40 17.99 -0.01 -18.77
CA ALA A 40 16.85 0.57 -19.51
C ALA A 40 15.58 0.67 -18.63
N SER A 41 15.28 -0.35 -17.82
CA SER A 41 14.16 -0.33 -16.87
C SER A 41 14.35 0.73 -15.78
N THR A 42 15.53 0.82 -15.22
CA THR A 42 15.87 1.81 -14.18
C THR A 42 15.81 3.23 -14.71
N ARG A 43 16.31 3.49 -15.93
CA ARG A 43 16.22 4.80 -16.59
C ARG A 43 14.78 5.21 -16.89
N LYS A 44 13.96 4.26 -17.34
CA LYS A 44 12.55 4.48 -17.65
C LYS A 44 11.76 4.84 -16.37
N ASN A 45 11.96 4.09 -15.30
CA ASN A 45 11.32 4.35 -14.00
C ASN A 45 11.76 5.71 -13.43
N ARG A 46 13.03 6.06 -13.56
CA ARG A 46 13.56 7.35 -13.11
C ARG A 46 12.93 8.53 -13.86
N ALA A 47 12.87 8.48 -15.18
CA ALA A 47 12.26 9.55 -15.98
C ALA A 47 10.79 9.74 -15.65
N GLN A 48 10.06 8.65 -15.36
CA GLN A 48 8.65 8.72 -14.95
C GLN A 48 8.49 9.25 -13.54
N TRP A 49 9.36 8.86 -12.62
CA TRP A 49 9.34 9.40 -11.27
C TRP A 49 9.61 10.91 -11.28
N GLU A 50 10.57 11.38 -12.07
CA GLU A 50 10.86 12.81 -12.25
C GLU A 50 9.66 13.56 -12.87
N PHE A 51 8.91 12.92 -13.77
CA PHE A 51 7.66 13.46 -14.30
C PHE A 51 6.59 13.57 -13.20
N HIS A 52 6.39 12.54 -12.40
CA HIS A 52 5.45 12.56 -11.29
C HIS A 52 5.86 13.56 -10.19
N GLN A 53 7.15 13.71 -9.92
CA GLN A 53 7.67 14.70 -8.97
C GLN A 53 7.29 16.14 -9.32
N ARG A 54 7.26 16.48 -10.60
CA ARG A 54 6.81 17.81 -11.06
C ARG A 54 5.36 18.08 -10.69
N PHE A 55 4.49 17.10 -10.80
CA PHE A 55 3.11 17.22 -10.36
C PHE A 55 2.97 17.27 -8.84
N LEU A 56 3.73 16.46 -8.09
CA LEU A 56 3.75 16.50 -6.64
C LEU A 56 4.25 17.85 -6.10
N ALA A 57 5.22 18.46 -6.76
CA ALA A 57 5.77 19.76 -6.41
C ALA A 57 4.82 20.93 -6.73
N SER A 58 3.84 20.75 -7.61
CA SER A 58 2.90 21.79 -8.04
C SER A 58 1.89 22.23 -6.98
N GLY A 59 2.05 21.78 -5.73
CA GLY A 59 1.29 22.29 -4.61
C GLY A 59 -0.16 21.82 -4.53
N ALA A 60 -0.48 20.67 -5.08
CA ALA A 60 -1.83 20.09 -5.10
C ALA A 60 -2.43 19.77 -3.72
N GLY A 61 -2.14 20.57 -2.70
CA GLY A 61 -2.81 20.58 -1.40
C GLY A 61 -2.70 19.29 -0.58
N PHE A 62 -1.64 18.50 -0.80
CA PHE A 62 -1.44 17.25 -0.06
C PHE A 62 -1.03 17.55 1.38
N ARG A 63 -1.88 17.21 2.32
CA ARG A 63 -1.52 17.19 3.72
C ARG A 63 -0.64 15.97 3.98
N TYR A 64 0.56 16.19 4.50
CA TYR A 64 1.40 15.11 5.00
C TYR A 64 0.79 14.53 6.28
N HIS A 65 0.35 13.30 6.22
CA HIS A 65 0.01 12.53 7.43
C HIS A 65 1.28 11.87 8.01
N PRO A 66 1.31 11.60 9.31
CA PRO A 66 2.43 10.87 9.90
C PRO A 66 2.52 9.48 9.29
N TYR A 67 3.65 9.17 8.66
CA TYR A 67 3.90 7.93 7.95
C TYR A 67 4.35 6.75 8.82
N GLY A 68 4.22 6.87 10.13
CA GLY A 68 4.66 5.86 11.09
C GLY A 68 3.52 5.23 11.88
N GLY A 69 3.84 4.16 12.59
CA GLY A 69 2.98 3.60 13.61
C GLY A 69 2.76 4.63 14.73
N GLN A 70 1.57 4.63 15.33
CA GLN A 70 1.22 5.60 16.38
C GLN A 70 1.42 5.04 17.79
N GLY A 71 1.61 3.72 17.94
CA GLY A 71 1.94 3.06 19.19
C GLY A 71 0.84 3.16 20.25
N ARG A 72 -0.44 3.07 19.82
CA ARG A 72 -1.53 2.98 20.80
C ARG A 72 -1.34 1.75 21.68
N PRO A 73 -1.64 1.84 23.00
CA PRO A 73 -1.51 0.72 23.89
C PRO A 73 -2.32 -0.50 23.45
N TRP A 74 -1.72 -1.67 23.56
CA TRP A 74 -2.42 -2.93 23.37
C TRP A 74 -3.13 -3.31 24.68
N THR A 75 -4.42 -3.56 24.62
CA THR A 75 -5.25 -3.86 25.79
C THR A 75 -5.73 -5.30 25.80
N ALA A 76 -6.12 -5.82 26.98
CA ALA A 76 -6.72 -7.15 27.10
C ALA A 76 -7.97 -7.32 26.21
N LYS A 77 -8.78 -6.24 26.07
CA LYS A 77 -9.93 -6.24 25.19
C LYS A 77 -9.55 -6.44 23.72
N MET A 78 -8.42 -5.89 23.28
CA MET A 78 -7.91 -6.06 21.91
C MET A 78 -7.37 -7.46 21.70
N GLU A 79 -6.66 -8.00 22.70
CA GLU A 79 -6.19 -9.37 22.67
C GLU A 79 -7.37 -10.34 22.57
N GLN A 80 -8.40 -10.16 23.37
CA GLN A 80 -9.63 -10.95 23.33
C GLN A 80 -10.31 -10.87 21.94
N ALA A 81 -10.41 -9.68 21.37
CA ALA A 81 -10.98 -9.49 20.03
C ALA A 81 -10.14 -10.23 18.98
N TRP A 82 -8.81 -10.13 19.02
CA TRP A 82 -7.93 -10.84 18.11
C TRP A 82 -8.10 -12.36 18.22
N GLN A 83 -8.00 -12.91 19.44
CA GLN A 83 -8.13 -14.35 19.67
C GLN A 83 -9.50 -14.90 19.28
N GLY A 84 -10.56 -14.13 19.53
CA GLY A 84 -11.93 -14.51 19.17
C GLY A 84 -12.23 -14.50 17.68
N HIS A 85 -11.51 -13.72 16.89
CA HIS A 85 -11.87 -13.45 15.49
C HIS A 85 -10.87 -13.94 14.45
N ARG A 86 -9.63 -14.26 14.84
CA ARG A 86 -8.57 -14.63 13.89
C ARG A 86 -8.86 -15.86 13.02
N ARG A 87 -9.82 -16.70 13.42
CA ARG A 87 -10.28 -17.87 12.67
C ARG A 87 -11.77 -17.85 12.35
N ASP A 88 -12.39 -16.69 12.46
CA ASP A 88 -13.80 -16.55 12.08
C ASP A 88 -13.95 -16.81 10.57
N PRO A 89 -14.93 -17.66 10.14
CA PRO A 89 -15.13 -17.96 8.73
C PRO A 89 -15.47 -16.73 7.86
N ARG A 90 -15.83 -15.61 8.46
CA ARG A 90 -16.10 -14.34 7.75
C ARG A 90 -14.85 -13.48 7.55
N VAL A 91 -13.71 -13.91 8.06
CA VAL A 91 -12.43 -13.21 7.96
C VAL A 91 -11.53 -13.87 6.93
N GLY A 92 -10.75 -13.08 6.22
CA GLY A 92 -9.63 -13.53 5.40
C GLY A 92 -8.44 -12.60 5.60
N TYR A 93 -7.24 -13.16 5.75
CA TYR A 93 -6.04 -12.34 5.88
C TYR A 93 -4.79 -12.96 5.25
N VAL A 94 -3.82 -12.09 5.01
CA VAL A 94 -2.45 -12.44 4.62
C VAL A 94 -1.47 -11.53 5.36
N VAL A 95 -0.44 -12.13 5.95
CA VAL A 95 0.77 -11.44 6.43
C VAL A 95 1.94 -11.91 5.58
N LYS A 96 2.63 -10.98 4.94
CA LYS A 96 3.67 -11.31 3.96
C LYS A 96 4.91 -10.46 4.15
N ASN A 97 6.08 -11.10 4.13
CA ASN A 97 7.36 -10.43 3.94
C ASN A 97 7.48 -10.04 2.45
N LEU A 98 7.42 -8.76 2.14
CA LEU A 98 7.39 -8.28 0.76
C LEU A 98 8.75 -8.35 0.07
N ARG A 99 9.85 -8.40 0.82
CA ARG A 99 11.21 -8.54 0.25
C ARG A 99 11.43 -9.93 -0.33
N THR A 100 11.09 -10.96 0.44
CA THR A 100 11.30 -12.36 0.06
C THR A 100 10.11 -12.97 -0.67
N GLY A 101 8.94 -12.35 -0.56
CA GLY A 101 7.67 -12.91 -1.04
C GLY A 101 7.10 -14.01 -0.12
N TYR A 102 7.77 -14.30 1.02
CA TYR A 102 7.31 -15.35 1.94
C TYR A 102 6.05 -14.95 2.70
N THR A 103 5.06 -15.84 2.73
CA THR A 103 3.83 -15.65 3.51
C THR A 103 4.06 -16.17 4.94
N LEU A 104 4.00 -15.25 5.91
CA LEU A 104 4.20 -15.54 7.33
C LEU A 104 2.96 -16.17 7.96
N ALA A 105 1.78 -15.67 7.56
CA ALA A 105 0.50 -16.19 7.99
C ALA A 105 -0.57 -15.92 6.95
N GLU A 106 -1.56 -16.81 6.88
CA GLU A 106 -2.72 -16.62 6.04
C GLU A 106 -3.93 -17.41 6.56
N PHE A 107 -5.09 -16.86 6.31
CA PHE A 107 -6.37 -17.53 6.53
C PHE A 107 -7.34 -17.09 5.45
N GLN A 108 -7.98 -18.03 4.77
CA GLN A 108 -8.89 -17.77 3.65
C GLN A 108 -8.32 -16.74 2.63
N ALA A 109 -7.02 -16.79 2.40
CA ALA A 109 -6.28 -15.81 1.59
C ALA A 109 -6.79 -15.69 0.15
N ASN A 110 -7.37 -16.74 -0.41
CA ASN A 110 -7.91 -16.78 -1.77
C ASN A 110 -9.44 -16.65 -1.82
N ARG A 111 -10.10 -16.47 -0.67
CA ARG A 111 -11.54 -16.20 -0.64
C ARG A 111 -11.81 -14.85 -1.26
N VAL A 112 -12.85 -14.80 -2.09
CA VAL A 112 -13.30 -13.56 -2.73
C VAL A 112 -14.18 -12.76 -1.77
N PHE A 113 -13.89 -11.46 -1.67
CA PHE A 113 -14.63 -10.47 -0.90
C PHE A 113 -15.00 -9.30 -1.81
N PHE A 114 -16.10 -8.62 -1.48
CA PHE A 114 -16.40 -7.34 -2.12
C PHE A 114 -15.46 -6.27 -1.58
N GLY A 115 -14.72 -5.60 -2.47
CA GLY A 115 -13.56 -4.79 -2.12
C GLY A 115 -13.87 -3.39 -1.58
N GLY A 116 -15.10 -2.88 -1.73
CA GLY A 116 -15.39 -1.49 -1.39
C GLY A 116 -14.44 -0.52 -2.09
N SER A 117 -13.65 0.21 -1.33
CA SER A 117 -12.63 1.13 -1.87
C SER A 117 -11.24 0.51 -2.04
N MET A 118 -11.08 -0.77 -1.72
CA MET A 118 -9.78 -1.47 -1.79
C MET A 118 -9.19 -1.58 -3.21
N PRO A 119 -9.97 -1.78 -4.30
CA PRO A 119 -9.41 -1.92 -5.65
C PRO A 119 -8.88 -0.62 -6.25
N LYS A 120 -9.15 0.54 -5.65
CA LYS A 120 -8.79 1.86 -6.20
C LYS A 120 -7.31 2.01 -6.57
N PRO A 121 -6.33 1.62 -5.75
CA PRO A 121 -4.92 1.65 -6.15
C PRO A 121 -4.60 0.69 -7.31
N ALA A 122 -5.27 -0.46 -7.38
CA ALA A 122 -5.05 -1.40 -8.48
C ALA A 122 -5.60 -0.86 -9.81
N ILE A 123 -6.77 -0.21 -9.81
CA ILE A 123 -7.31 0.50 -10.98
C ILE A 123 -6.36 1.62 -11.45
N ALA A 124 -5.79 2.36 -10.49
CA ALA A 124 -4.78 3.37 -10.81
C ALA A 124 -3.52 2.75 -11.45
N ALA A 125 -3.06 1.59 -10.96
CA ALA A 125 -1.94 0.86 -11.52
C ALA A 125 -2.22 0.36 -12.96
N ILE A 126 -3.42 -0.15 -13.21
CA ILE A 126 -3.84 -0.58 -14.56
C ILE A 126 -3.83 0.61 -15.52
N LEU A 127 -4.33 1.77 -15.10
CA LEU A 127 -4.29 2.98 -15.93
C LEU A 127 -2.85 3.44 -16.19
N LEU A 128 -1.99 3.44 -15.16
CA LEU A 128 -0.57 3.77 -15.29
C LEU A 128 0.13 2.87 -16.31
N GLU A 129 -0.16 1.57 -16.28
CA GLU A 129 0.37 0.61 -17.24
C GLU A 129 -0.11 0.91 -18.65
N ARG A 130 -1.42 1.07 -18.83
CA ARG A 130 -2.05 1.41 -20.12
C ARG A 130 -1.48 2.71 -20.71
N ARG A 131 -1.24 3.73 -19.88
CA ARG A 131 -0.67 5.03 -20.28
C ARG A 131 0.86 5.01 -20.38
N GLN A 132 1.49 3.90 -20.08
CA GLN A 132 2.95 3.80 -19.99
C GLN A 132 3.55 4.90 -19.09
N GLY A 133 2.88 5.18 -17.96
CA GLY A 133 3.25 6.23 -17.00
C GLY A 133 2.98 7.67 -17.44
N ARG A 134 2.50 7.88 -18.66
CA ARG A 134 2.19 9.21 -19.21
C ARG A 134 0.78 9.62 -18.82
N LEU A 135 0.65 10.37 -17.74
CA LEU A 135 -0.63 10.86 -17.22
C LEU A 135 -0.86 12.31 -17.63
N SER A 136 -2.12 12.69 -17.89
CA SER A 136 -2.52 14.08 -17.80
C SER A 136 -2.50 14.53 -16.33
N TYR A 137 -2.48 15.85 -16.09
CA TYR A 137 -2.58 16.38 -14.71
C TYR A 137 -3.87 15.91 -14.02
N GLU A 138 -4.97 15.85 -14.75
CA GLU A 138 -6.25 15.37 -14.24
C GLU A 138 -6.17 13.88 -13.82
N GLU A 139 -5.63 13.01 -14.66
CA GLU A 139 -5.45 11.59 -14.34
C GLU A 139 -4.54 11.39 -13.12
N PHE A 140 -3.45 12.16 -13.04
CA PHE A 140 -2.57 12.18 -11.88
C PHE A 140 -3.33 12.57 -10.61
N MET A 141 -4.13 13.64 -10.65
CA MET A 141 -4.93 14.09 -9.51
C MET A 141 -5.97 13.07 -9.09
N HIS A 142 -6.61 12.38 -10.02
CA HIS A 142 -7.53 11.30 -9.72
C HIS A 142 -6.82 10.13 -9.03
N ILE A 143 -5.62 9.72 -9.48
CA ILE A 143 -4.83 8.66 -8.85
C ILE A 143 -4.51 9.03 -7.40
N VAL A 144 -4.05 10.25 -7.16
CA VAL A 144 -3.72 10.67 -5.80
C VAL A 144 -4.95 10.68 -4.91
N LYS A 145 -6.06 11.27 -5.38
CA LYS A 145 -7.31 11.38 -4.60
C LYS A 145 -7.94 10.02 -4.27
N VAL A 146 -7.86 9.03 -5.15
CA VAL A 146 -8.39 7.69 -4.85
C VAL A 146 -7.57 6.96 -3.80
N CYS A 147 -6.27 7.19 -3.76
CA CYS A 147 -5.37 6.59 -2.78
C CYS A 147 -5.39 7.32 -1.43
N ASP A 148 -5.37 8.64 -1.44
CA ASP A 148 -5.33 9.49 -0.24
C ASP A 148 -6.72 9.60 0.42
N LYS A 149 -7.72 10.08 -0.32
CA LYS A 149 -9.07 10.42 0.19
C LYS A 149 -10.13 9.39 -0.13
N SER A 150 -9.77 8.34 -0.86
CA SER A 150 -10.74 7.34 -1.31
C SER A 150 -11.91 7.92 -2.12
N GLU A 151 -11.67 9.02 -2.87
CA GLU A 151 -12.70 9.80 -3.56
C GLU A 151 -13.43 8.98 -4.64
N ASN A 152 -14.77 8.92 -4.57
CA ASN A 152 -15.56 8.09 -5.48
C ASN A 152 -15.69 8.69 -6.90
N SER A 153 -15.77 10.02 -7.04
CA SER A 153 -15.79 10.66 -8.35
C SER A 153 -14.48 10.42 -9.11
N SER A 154 -13.35 10.53 -8.44
CA SER A 154 -12.04 10.19 -9.01
C SER A 154 -11.92 8.71 -9.36
N TRP A 155 -12.48 7.82 -8.53
CA TRP A 155 -12.55 6.40 -8.87
C TRP A 155 -13.37 6.16 -10.15
N ALA A 156 -14.55 6.74 -10.27
CA ALA A 156 -15.39 6.61 -11.45
C ALA A 156 -14.67 7.10 -12.71
N ALA A 157 -13.94 8.23 -12.62
CA ALA A 157 -13.14 8.77 -13.71
C ALA A 157 -12.00 7.83 -14.13
N LEU A 158 -11.29 7.21 -13.20
CA LEU A 158 -10.25 6.22 -13.53
C LEU A 158 -10.84 4.91 -14.05
N HIS A 159 -11.91 4.42 -13.42
CA HIS A 159 -12.58 3.18 -13.79
C HIS A 159 -13.09 3.21 -15.24
N SER A 160 -13.68 4.33 -15.68
CA SER A 160 -14.16 4.48 -17.07
C SER A 160 -13.05 4.49 -18.13
N ARG A 161 -11.79 4.65 -17.70
CA ARG A 161 -10.62 4.72 -18.61
C ARG A 161 -9.86 3.40 -18.73
N VAL A 162 -10.29 2.34 -18.06
CA VAL A 162 -9.69 1.00 -18.09
C VAL A 162 -10.73 -0.04 -18.51
N THR A 163 -10.29 -1.11 -19.16
CA THR A 163 -11.15 -2.17 -19.67
C THR A 163 -10.82 -3.50 -18.99
N PRO A 164 -11.73 -4.51 -19.06
CA PRO A 164 -11.41 -5.87 -18.60
C PRO A 164 -10.17 -6.47 -19.29
N ALA A 165 -9.90 -6.11 -20.53
CA ALA A 165 -8.70 -6.55 -21.23
C ALA A 165 -7.43 -5.92 -20.64
N ASP A 166 -7.46 -4.62 -20.26
CA ASP A 166 -6.36 -3.95 -19.58
C ASP A 166 -6.09 -4.61 -18.21
N GLU A 167 -7.14 -4.93 -17.45
CA GLU A 167 -7.02 -5.65 -16.18
C GLU A 167 -6.39 -7.03 -16.36
N ALA A 168 -6.86 -7.82 -17.32
CA ALA A 168 -6.35 -9.16 -17.59
C ALA A 168 -4.87 -9.12 -18.00
N ALA A 169 -4.50 -8.19 -18.91
CA ALA A 169 -3.13 -7.99 -19.35
C ALA A 169 -2.22 -7.58 -18.19
N PHE A 170 -2.66 -6.64 -17.34
CA PHE A 170 -1.93 -6.19 -16.16
C PHE A 170 -1.68 -7.34 -15.19
N ARG A 171 -2.73 -8.10 -14.82
CA ARG A 171 -2.59 -9.24 -13.91
C ARG A 171 -1.66 -10.32 -14.46
N SER A 172 -1.79 -10.65 -15.74
CA SER A 172 -0.93 -11.62 -16.42
C SER A 172 0.53 -11.18 -16.41
N LYS A 173 0.80 -9.93 -16.83
CA LYS A 173 2.14 -9.36 -16.89
C LYS A 173 2.86 -9.43 -15.53
N TYR A 174 2.17 -9.07 -14.47
CA TYR A 174 2.75 -9.01 -13.12
C TYR A 174 2.51 -10.28 -12.29
N ARG A 175 1.97 -11.34 -12.90
CA ARG A 175 1.67 -12.63 -12.23
C ARG A 175 0.87 -12.44 -10.95
N LEU A 176 -0.16 -11.60 -11.01
CA LEU A 176 -1.07 -11.37 -9.90
C LEU A 176 -2.20 -12.41 -9.93
N PRO A 177 -2.76 -12.78 -8.76
CA PRO A 177 -3.87 -13.71 -8.67
C PRO A 177 -5.07 -13.28 -9.52
N ALA A 178 -5.83 -14.28 -10.00
CA ALA A 178 -7.07 -14.04 -10.71
C ALA A 178 -8.15 -13.47 -9.77
N VAL A 179 -8.60 -12.26 -10.07
CA VAL A 179 -9.67 -11.53 -9.38
C VAL A 179 -10.43 -10.70 -10.41
N ASN A 180 -11.49 -10.02 -10.00
CA ASN A 180 -12.20 -9.04 -10.82
C ASN A 180 -12.09 -7.66 -10.16
N VAL A 181 -11.00 -6.94 -10.46
CA VAL A 181 -10.72 -5.61 -9.90
C VAL A 181 -11.79 -4.61 -10.31
N LEU A 182 -12.17 -4.61 -11.59
CA LEU A 182 -13.21 -3.73 -12.12
C LEU A 182 -14.59 -4.06 -11.57
N GLY A 183 -14.89 -5.35 -11.32
CA GLY A 183 -16.10 -5.79 -10.65
C GLY A 183 -16.05 -5.68 -9.11
N ASN A 184 -14.99 -5.07 -8.58
CA ASN A 184 -14.81 -4.87 -7.13
C ASN A 184 -14.78 -6.17 -6.30
N MET A 185 -14.26 -7.26 -6.88
CA MET A 185 -14.15 -8.57 -6.25
C MET A 185 -12.69 -8.94 -6.07
N LEU A 186 -12.21 -8.96 -4.84
CA LEU A 186 -10.79 -9.12 -4.49
C LEU A 186 -10.55 -10.26 -3.50
N THR A 187 -9.29 -10.66 -3.39
CA THR A 187 -8.82 -11.59 -2.35
C THR A 187 -7.72 -10.93 -1.52
N PRO A 188 -7.56 -11.31 -0.24
CA PRO A 188 -6.42 -10.84 0.57
C PRO A 188 -5.07 -11.09 -0.11
N ARG A 189 -4.91 -12.24 -0.75
CA ARG A 189 -3.69 -12.59 -1.49
C ARG A 189 -3.37 -11.63 -2.62
N PHE A 190 -4.38 -11.25 -3.41
CA PHE A 190 -4.19 -10.30 -4.51
C PHE A 190 -3.60 -8.97 -4.00
N ILE A 191 -4.15 -8.42 -2.92
CA ILE A 191 -3.66 -7.15 -2.36
C ILE A 191 -2.24 -7.29 -1.79
N ALA A 192 -1.94 -8.38 -1.09
CA ALA A 192 -0.60 -8.63 -0.57
C ALA A 192 0.45 -8.75 -1.69
N ASP A 193 0.11 -9.45 -2.78
CA ASP A 193 0.98 -9.59 -3.95
C ASP A 193 1.12 -8.28 -4.72
N PHE A 194 0.03 -7.51 -4.87
CA PHE A 194 0.05 -6.17 -5.44
C PHE A 194 1.01 -5.24 -4.67
N TYR A 195 0.94 -5.23 -3.34
CA TYR A 195 1.89 -4.45 -2.53
C TYR A 195 3.33 -4.93 -2.68
N GLY A 196 3.54 -6.24 -2.81
CA GLY A 196 4.86 -6.80 -3.10
C GLY A 196 5.43 -6.24 -4.40
N ARG A 197 4.62 -6.14 -5.45
CA ARG A 197 5.04 -5.54 -6.73
C ARG A 197 5.34 -4.04 -6.60
N CYS A 198 4.49 -3.29 -5.88
CA CYS A 198 4.73 -1.86 -5.62
C CYS A 198 6.04 -1.63 -4.84
N VAL A 199 6.20 -2.28 -3.68
CA VAL A 199 7.32 -2.07 -2.75
C VAL A 199 8.67 -2.49 -3.35
N ASN A 200 8.68 -3.52 -4.19
CA ASN A 200 9.88 -3.99 -4.88
C ASN A 200 10.09 -3.32 -6.25
N TYR A 201 9.36 -2.25 -6.56
CA TYR A 201 9.46 -1.49 -7.82
C TYR A 201 9.35 -2.39 -9.08
N GLN A 202 8.48 -3.39 -9.01
CA GLN A 202 8.30 -4.38 -10.08
C GLN A 202 7.25 -3.98 -11.11
N PHE A 203 6.48 -2.89 -10.88
CA PHE A 203 5.67 -2.29 -11.92
C PHE A 203 6.55 -1.45 -12.85
N ASP A 204 6.35 -1.59 -14.15
CA ASP A 204 7.10 -0.80 -15.13
C ASP A 204 6.77 0.69 -15.02
N TYR A 205 5.60 1.03 -14.49
CA TYR A 205 5.11 2.40 -14.46
C TYR A 205 4.43 2.76 -13.14
N GLY A 206 4.92 3.81 -12.49
CA GLY A 206 4.25 4.52 -11.41
C GLY A 206 4.16 3.80 -10.06
N GLY A 207 4.95 2.77 -9.81
CA GLY A 207 4.99 2.11 -8.51
C GLY A 207 5.28 3.08 -7.36
N GLU A 208 6.21 4.00 -7.57
CA GLU A 208 6.59 5.04 -6.60
C GLU A 208 5.44 6.03 -6.34
N LEU A 209 4.71 6.42 -7.39
CA LEU A 209 3.54 7.28 -7.26
C LEU A 209 2.46 6.62 -6.41
N LEU A 210 2.19 5.34 -6.67
CA LEU A 210 1.19 4.58 -5.91
C LEU A 210 1.59 4.44 -4.45
N LEU A 211 2.86 4.11 -4.16
CA LEU A 211 3.36 4.02 -2.78
C LEU A 211 3.23 5.35 -2.06
N GLU A 212 3.65 6.46 -2.68
CA GLU A 212 3.57 7.78 -2.09
C GLU A 212 2.11 8.22 -1.85
N ALA A 213 1.21 7.93 -2.80
CA ALA A 213 -0.21 8.25 -2.66
C ALA A 213 -0.88 7.41 -1.56
N MET A 214 -0.59 6.11 -1.47
CA MET A 214 -1.13 5.24 -0.42
C MET A 214 -0.57 5.55 0.98
N ARG A 215 0.64 6.10 1.10
CA ARG A 215 1.18 6.57 2.39
C ARG A 215 0.37 7.72 2.99
N ARG A 216 -0.42 8.40 2.19
CA ARG A 216 -1.28 9.52 2.58
C ARG A 216 -2.70 9.08 2.92
N ASP A 217 -3.02 7.78 2.85
CA ASP A 217 -4.36 7.26 3.19
C ASP A 217 -4.83 7.76 4.56
N GLN A 218 -5.97 8.44 4.55
CA GLN A 218 -6.52 9.10 5.73
C GLN A 218 -7.33 8.15 6.62
N TYR A 219 -7.66 6.97 6.13
CA TYR A 219 -8.66 6.08 6.74
C TYR A 219 -8.07 4.81 7.36
N GLY A 220 -6.76 4.60 7.29
CA GLY A 220 -6.11 3.41 7.84
C GLY A 220 -6.09 3.40 9.38
N PHE A 221 -6.78 2.46 10.01
CA PHE A 221 -6.83 2.33 11.48
C PHE A 221 -5.73 1.43 12.03
N GLY A 222 -5.27 0.46 11.27
CA GLY A 222 -4.24 -0.50 11.71
C GLY A 222 -2.95 0.18 12.14
N ARG A 223 -2.54 1.27 11.48
CA ARG A 223 -1.34 2.04 11.86
C ARG A 223 -1.41 2.63 13.28
N LEU A 224 -2.62 2.83 13.83
CA LEU A 224 -2.78 3.34 15.19
C LEU A 224 -2.15 2.38 16.22
N TYR A 225 -2.14 1.10 15.93
CA TYR A 225 -1.68 0.02 16.82
C TYR A 225 -0.31 -0.52 16.43
N LEU A 226 0.26 -0.10 15.31
CA LEU A 226 1.66 -0.38 15.00
C LEU A 226 2.58 0.42 15.93
N PRO A 227 3.69 -0.17 16.42
CA PRO A 227 4.67 0.54 17.27
C PRO A 227 5.24 1.77 16.57
N ARG A 228 5.67 2.77 17.35
CA ARG A 228 6.21 4.03 16.80
C ARG A 228 7.49 3.89 15.99
N HIS A 229 8.26 2.82 16.22
CA HIS A 229 9.47 2.55 15.44
C HIS A 229 9.18 2.00 14.03
N ILE A 230 7.94 1.58 13.77
CA ILE A 230 7.52 1.16 12.43
C ILE A 230 7.41 2.37 11.53
N THR A 231 8.05 2.29 10.39
CA THR A 231 8.18 3.41 9.45
C THR A 231 7.50 3.11 8.12
N TYR A 232 7.31 4.15 7.32
CA TYR A 232 6.80 4.06 5.95
C TYR A 232 5.48 3.30 5.83
N VAL A 233 4.54 3.59 6.72
CA VAL A 233 3.23 2.96 6.70
C VAL A 233 2.38 3.57 5.59
N GLY A 234 1.87 2.72 4.73
CA GLY A 234 0.88 3.06 3.71
C GLY A 234 -0.15 1.95 3.59
N GLY A 235 -1.20 2.18 2.84
CA GLY A 235 -2.22 1.16 2.66
C GLY A 235 -3.48 1.66 2.01
N LYS A 236 -4.53 0.87 2.13
CA LYS A 236 -5.87 1.21 1.67
C LYS A 236 -6.92 0.56 2.55
N THR A 237 -8.00 1.28 2.78
CA THR A 237 -9.21 0.75 3.40
C THR A 237 -10.32 0.58 2.38
N GLY A 238 -11.20 -0.39 2.60
CA GLY A 238 -12.43 -0.59 1.87
C GLY A 238 -13.58 -0.81 2.83
N ASN A 239 -14.67 -0.08 2.65
CA ASN A 239 -15.86 -0.22 3.47
C ASN A 239 -17.09 -0.10 2.56
N TYR A 240 -18.01 -1.05 2.66
CA TYR A 240 -19.29 -1.03 1.95
C TYR A 240 -20.28 -2.03 2.57
N GLY A 241 -21.37 -1.54 3.11
CA GLY A 241 -22.38 -2.38 3.76
C GLY A 241 -21.79 -3.20 4.90
N GLU A 242 -21.81 -4.51 4.77
CA GLU A 242 -21.27 -5.46 5.74
C GLU A 242 -19.77 -5.76 5.55
N TRP A 243 -19.10 -5.17 4.57
CA TRP A 243 -17.71 -5.44 4.21
C TRP A 243 -16.79 -4.39 4.80
N ASP A 244 -15.82 -4.83 5.59
CA ASP A 244 -14.76 -4.00 6.16
C ASP A 244 -13.40 -4.62 5.84
N LEU A 245 -12.58 -3.85 5.14
CA LEU A 245 -11.30 -4.29 4.64
C LEU A 245 -10.23 -3.27 5.01
N GLU A 246 -9.11 -3.75 5.46
CA GLU A 246 -7.93 -2.94 5.69
C GLU A 246 -6.67 -3.65 5.19
N SER A 247 -5.78 -2.89 4.62
CA SER A 247 -4.48 -3.38 4.19
C SER A 247 -3.41 -2.34 4.48
N LEU A 248 -2.28 -2.81 4.96
CA LEU A 248 -1.10 -1.99 5.25
C LEU A 248 0.13 -2.61 4.61
N PHE A 249 1.04 -1.76 4.14
CA PHE A 249 2.45 -2.08 3.96
C PHE A 249 3.28 -1.14 4.84
N PHE A 250 4.39 -1.64 5.37
CA PHE A 250 5.23 -0.90 6.30
C PHE A 250 6.63 -1.49 6.36
N TYR A 251 7.57 -0.74 6.95
CA TYR A 251 8.92 -1.22 7.20
C TYR A 251 9.15 -1.43 8.69
N SER A 252 9.60 -2.65 9.04
CA SER A 252 10.13 -2.97 10.35
C SER A 252 11.60 -3.35 10.17
N ARG A 253 12.52 -2.60 10.82
CA ARG A 253 13.96 -2.80 10.69
C ARG A 253 14.43 -2.97 9.24
N SER A 254 14.02 -2.06 8.36
CA SER A 254 14.29 -2.09 6.92
C SER A 254 13.68 -3.26 6.11
N THR A 255 12.95 -4.16 6.71
CA THR A 255 12.22 -5.23 6.01
C THR A 255 10.78 -4.76 5.73
N PRO A 256 10.33 -4.80 4.47
CA PRO A 256 8.96 -4.46 4.11
C PRO A 256 8.02 -5.63 4.38
N TYR A 257 6.89 -5.34 5.00
CA TYR A 257 5.80 -6.28 5.27
C TYR A 257 4.49 -5.76 4.71
N ALA A 258 3.56 -6.68 4.43
CA ALA A 258 2.15 -6.37 4.24
C ALA A 258 1.30 -7.13 5.25
N ILE A 259 0.27 -6.48 5.74
CA ILE A 259 -0.85 -7.10 6.47
C ILE A 259 -2.11 -6.70 5.72
N VAL A 260 -2.86 -7.70 5.27
CA VAL A 260 -4.15 -7.53 4.59
C VAL A 260 -5.21 -8.27 5.36
N LEU A 261 -6.29 -7.59 5.71
CA LEU A 261 -7.40 -8.13 6.48
C LEU A 261 -8.72 -7.75 5.81
N PHE A 262 -9.51 -8.75 5.46
CA PHE A 262 -10.83 -8.62 4.88
C PHE A 262 -11.87 -9.26 5.79
N THR A 263 -13.00 -8.60 6.00
CA THR A 263 -14.09 -9.11 6.85
C THR A 263 -15.45 -8.90 6.20
N ARG A 264 -16.42 -9.79 6.53
CA ARG A 264 -17.80 -9.68 6.10
C ARG A 264 -18.73 -9.84 7.29
N GLY A 265 -19.67 -8.89 7.50
CA GLY A 265 -20.71 -8.98 8.53
C GLY A 265 -20.15 -9.15 9.95
N HIS A 266 -18.89 -8.79 10.15
CA HIS A 266 -18.16 -9.06 11.37
C HIS A 266 -18.34 -7.94 12.39
N PHE A 267 -18.52 -6.73 11.90
CA PHE A 267 -18.63 -5.55 12.73
C PHE A 267 -19.91 -4.79 12.40
N ALA A 268 -20.54 -4.17 13.40
CA ALA A 268 -21.67 -3.29 13.18
C ALA A 268 -21.22 -2.02 12.44
N PRO A 269 -21.95 -1.54 11.43
CA PRO A 269 -21.60 -0.32 10.71
C PRO A 269 -21.30 0.85 11.65
N GLY A 270 -20.21 1.55 11.41
CA GLY A 270 -19.79 2.74 12.17
C GLY A 270 -19.14 2.54 13.53
N LYS A 271 -19.04 1.30 14.06
CA LYS A 271 -18.45 1.02 15.39
C LYS A 271 -17.19 0.14 15.38
N HIS A 272 -16.73 -0.27 14.22
CA HIS A 272 -15.77 -1.36 14.05
C HIS A 272 -14.32 -0.95 13.89
N ASN A 273 -14.04 0.33 13.77
CA ASN A 273 -12.69 0.82 13.47
C ASN A 273 -11.64 0.32 14.47
N TRP A 274 -11.98 0.28 15.77
CA TRP A 274 -11.06 -0.20 16.79
C TRP A 274 -10.85 -1.72 16.72
N GLN A 275 -11.87 -2.50 16.36
CA GLN A 275 -11.77 -3.96 16.25
C GLN A 275 -10.95 -4.35 15.03
N LEU A 276 -11.18 -3.70 13.88
CA LEU A 276 -10.37 -3.89 12.69
C LEU A 276 -8.90 -3.53 12.96
N GLY A 277 -8.67 -2.37 13.61
CA GLY A 277 -7.34 -1.97 14.04
C GLY A 277 -6.71 -2.92 15.05
N ALA A 278 -7.50 -3.48 15.98
CA ALA A 278 -7.03 -4.49 16.93
C ALA A 278 -6.62 -5.78 16.21
N MET A 279 -7.40 -6.25 15.24
CA MET A 279 -7.03 -7.42 14.44
C MET A 279 -5.76 -7.18 13.63
N MET A 280 -5.60 -6.01 13.01
CA MET A 280 -4.37 -5.62 12.31
C MET A 280 -3.18 -5.57 13.27
N GLY A 281 -3.35 -5.00 14.47
CA GLY A 281 -2.34 -5.00 15.54
C GLY A 281 -2.00 -6.39 16.06
N GLY A 282 -2.98 -7.28 16.17
CA GLY A 282 -2.78 -8.69 16.54
C GLY A 282 -1.93 -9.43 15.52
N LEU A 283 -2.26 -9.30 14.23
CA LEU A 283 -1.47 -9.86 13.12
C LEU A 283 -0.02 -9.33 13.15
N PHE A 284 0.16 -8.02 13.41
CA PHE A 284 1.50 -7.46 13.54
C PHE A 284 2.27 -8.10 14.70
N ARG A 285 1.68 -8.14 15.89
CA ARG A 285 2.34 -8.65 17.11
C ARG A 285 2.73 -10.13 17.00
N GLU A 286 1.89 -10.93 16.36
CA GLU A 286 2.11 -12.37 16.26
C GLU A 286 3.14 -12.71 15.17
N TYR A 287 3.22 -11.93 14.06
CA TYR A 287 4.00 -12.32 12.88
C TYR A 287 5.09 -11.34 12.43
N CYS A 288 5.09 -10.08 12.89
CA CYS A 288 6.00 -9.03 12.40
C CYS A 288 6.81 -8.32 13.51
N ALA A 289 6.52 -8.59 14.79
CA ALA A 289 7.17 -7.94 15.94
C ALA A 289 8.62 -8.40 16.15
#